data_7d07fecab2c3c02bcdbfbe83ad748e1a
#
_entry.id   7d07fecab2c3c02bcdbfbe83ad748e1a
#
_cell.length_a   1.000
_cell.length_b   1.000
_cell.length_c   1.000
_cell.angle_alpha   90.00
_cell.angle_beta   90.00
_cell.angle_gamma   90.00
#
_symmetry.space_group_name_H-M   'P 1'
#
loop_
_entity.id
_entity.type
_entity.pdbx_description
1 polymer ?
#
loop_
_entity_poly.entity_id
_entity_poly.type
_entity_poly.pdbx_seq_one_letter_code
_entity_poly.pdbx_strand_id
1 'polypeptide(L)'
;LFHGEVVTLVSNSFNVAQVVQRADLLIGAVLVAGAKAPVLVTEAMVQTMKEGAVIVDVAVDQGGCVATTRPTTLLEPVHTLYGVVHYGVANMPALVPRTSTFALTNATLPFVLELGAKGPARAVRENPALAKGVNVWGGKIVHPGVAESVNERPVPLEKCLG
;
A
#
# COMPACT_ATOMS: atom_id res chain seq x y z
N LEU A 1 -10.15 -6.53 -20.32
CA LEU A 1 -10.92 -6.39 -19.08
C LEU A 1 -11.62 -5.04 -18.97
N PHE A 2 -11.09 -3.97 -19.61
CA PHE A 2 -11.74 -2.66 -19.65
C PHE A 2 -12.27 -2.44 -21.06
N HIS A 3 -13.59 -2.23 -21.20
CA HIS A 3 -14.26 -1.89 -22.46
C HIS A 3 -14.32 -0.38 -22.68
N GLY A 4 -13.30 0.36 -22.29
CA GLY A 4 -13.20 1.81 -22.38
C GLY A 4 -11.83 2.27 -22.85
N GLU A 5 -11.69 3.56 -23.08
CA GLU A 5 -10.39 4.17 -23.35
C GLU A 5 -9.54 4.16 -22.08
N VAL A 6 -8.35 3.56 -22.15
CA VAL A 6 -7.36 3.58 -21.08
C VAL A 6 -6.13 4.32 -21.57
N VAL A 7 -5.77 5.38 -20.84
CA VAL A 7 -4.55 6.14 -21.10
C VAL A 7 -3.54 5.84 -20.00
N THR A 8 -2.35 5.39 -20.39
CA THR A 8 -1.23 5.20 -19.47
C THR A 8 -0.20 6.31 -19.64
N LEU A 9 0.29 6.83 -18.53
CA LEU A 9 1.26 7.92 -18.49
C LEU A 9 2.45 7.53 -17.61
N VAL A 10 3.63 8.04 -17.96
CA VAL A 10 4.79 7.95 -17.07
C VAL A 10 4.52 8.79 -15.82
N SER A 11 4.74 8.18 -14.64
CA SER A 11 4.57 8.86 -13.36
C SER A 11 5.71 9.86 -13.13
N ASN A 12 5.38 11.13 -13.30
CA ASN A 12 6.18 12.29 -12.93
C ASN A 12 5.27 13.41 -12.44
N SER A 13 5.81 14.40 -11.75
CA SER A 13 5.02 15.49 -11.15
C SER A 13 4.18 16.28 -12.15
N PHE A 14 4.69 16.47 -13.38
CA PHE A 14 3.99 17.20 -14.43
C PHE A 14 2.75 16.42 -14.92
N ASN A 15 2.92 15.15 -15.30
CA ASN A 15 1.83 14.31 -15.77
C ASN A 15 0.78 14.09 -14.66
N VAL A 16 1.23 13.86 -13.42
CA VAL A 16 0.32 13.70 -12.28
C VAL A 16 -0.52 14.98 -12.08
N ALA A 17 0.10 16.15 -12.09
CA ALA A 17 -0.62 17.42 -11.95
C ALA A 17 -1.69 17.61 -13.04
N GLN A 18 -1.35 17.29 -14.29
CA GLN A 18 -2.29 17.43 -15.41
C GLN A 18 -3.52 16.52 -15.30
N VAL A 19 -3.33 15.25 -14.87
CA VAL A 19 -4.45 14.33 -14.74
C VAL A 19 -5.28 14.64 -13.50
N VAL A 20 -4.66 15.02 -12.39
CA VAL A 20 -5.34 15.42 -11.15
C VAL A 20 -6.30 16.58 -11.39
N GLN A 21 -5.86 17.62 -12.09
CA GLN A 21 -6.68 18.80 -12.41
C GLN A 21 -7.98 18.44 -13.15
N ARG A 22 -7.98 17.36 -13.96
CA ARG A 22 -9.13 16.97 -14.79
C ARG A 22 -9.98 15.88 -14.16
N ALA A 23 -9.46 15.21 -13.14
CA ALA A 23 -10.10 14.05 -12.55
C ALA A 23 -11.39 14.44 -11.80
N ASP A 24 -12.45 13.67 -12.01
CA ASP A 24 -13.67 13.69 -11.19
C ASP A 24 -13.54 12.70 -10.02
N LEU A 25 -12.80 11.60 -10.22
CA LEU A 25 -12.42 10.63 -9.21
C LEU A 25 -10.92 10.31 -9.32
N LEU A 26 -10.20 10.51 -8.23
CA LEU A 26 -8.80 10.14 -8.07
C LEU A 26 -8.69 8.95 -7.12
N ILE A 27 -8.06 7.87 -7.56
CA ILE A 27 -7.77 6.71 -6.71
C ILE A 27 -6.26 6.62 -6.50
N GLY A 28 -5.83 6.81 -5.26
CA GLY A 28 -4.45 6.63 -4.83
C GLY A 28 -4.21 5.19 -4.37
N ALA A 29 -3.37 4.44 -5.07
CA ALA A 29 -3.09 3.04 -4.77
C ALA A 29 -1.59 2.73 -4.91
N VAL A 30 -0.77 3.55 -4.30
CA VAL A 30 0.70 3.39 -4.32
C VAL A 30 1.11 2.42 -3.22
N LEU A 31 1.92 1.43 -3.58
CA LEU A 31 2.48 0.47 -2.65
C LEU A 31 4.01 0.47 -2.74
N VAL A 32 4.67 0.70 -1.62
CA VAL A 32 6.08 0.42 -1.43
C VAL A 32 6.21 -0.62 -0.34
N ALA A 33 6.66 -1.82 -0.69
CA ALA A 33 6.72 -2.93 0.25
C ALA A 33 7.61 -2.60 1.46
N GLY A 34 7.05 -2.70 2.67
CA GLY A 34 7.77 -2.47 3.92
C GLY A 34 8.13 -1.01 4.21
N ALA A 35 7.63 -0.04 3.43
CA ALA A 35 7.92 1.38 3.62
C ALA A 35 6.66 2.24 3.54
N LYS A 36 6.77 3.49 3.99
CA LYS A 36 5.71 4.48 3.85
C LYS A 36 5.46 4.80 2.38
N ALA A 37 4.20 4.97 1.99
CA ALA A 37 3.86 5.42 0.64
C ALA A 37 4.44 6.83 0.36
N PRO A 38 5.05 7.05 -0.82
CA PRO A 38 5.48 8.39 -1.20
C PRO A 38 4.25 9.25 -1.54
N VAL A 39 4.32 10.52 -1.17
CA VAL A 39 3.31 11.51 -1.58
C VAL A 39 3.52 11.85 -3.05
N LEU A 40 2.57 11.44 -3.89
CA LEU A 40 2.57 11.72 -5.33
C LEU A 40 1.69 12.91 -5.71
N VAL A 41 0.61 13.13 -4.97
CA VAL A 41 -0.32 14.23 -5.17
C VAL A 41 -0.14 15.25 -4.05
N THR A 42 0.38 16.42 -4.41
CA THR A 42 0.63 17.51 -3.46
C THR A 42 -0.67 18.25 -3.13
N GLU A 43 -0.67 19.00 -2.04
CA GLU A 43 -1.78 19.87 -1.66
C GLU A 43 -2.12 20.89 -2.77
N ALA A 44 -1.10 21.49 -3.39
CA ALA A 44 -1.27 22.42 -4.50
C ALA A 44 -1.99 21.77 -5.70
N MET A 45 -1.74 20.48 -5.98
CA MET A 45 -2.45 19.74 -7.03
C MET A 45 -3.92 19.52 -6.64
N VAL A 46 -4.21 19.18 -5.37
CA VAL A 46 -5.59 19.00 -4.90
C VAL A 46 -6.40 20.30 -5.03
N GLN A 47 -5.79 21.45 -4.75
CA GLN A 47 -6.44 22.77 -4.93
C GLN A 47 -6.84 23.05 -6.38
N THR A 48 -6.25 22.37 -7.36
CA THR A 48 -6.62 22.53 -8.79
C THR A 48 -7.74 21.60 -9.23
N MET A 49 -8.16 20.64 -8.39
CA MET A 49 -9.26 19.72 -8.72
C MET A 49 -10.59 20.45 -8.81
N LYS A 50 -11.52 19.84 -9.50
CA LYS A 50 -12.89 20.36 -9.62
C LYS A 50 -13.59 20.31 -8.26
N GLU A 51 -14.42 21.30 -7.98
CA GLU A 51 -15.33 21.26 -6.84
C GLU A 51 -16.26 20.03 -6.92
N GLY A 52 -16.39 19.31 -5.82
CA GLY A 52 -17.15 18.05 -5.77
C GLY A 52 -16.40 16.83 -6.29
N ALA A 53 -15.17 16.95 -6.78
CA ALA A 53 -14.33 15.81 -7.11
C ALA A 53 -14.06 14.95 -5.86
N VAL A 54 -13.76 13.66 -6.09
CA VAL A 54 -13.58 12.68 -5.01
C VAL A 54 -12.16 12.10 -5.06
N ILE A 55 -11.53 12.01 -3.91
CA ILE A 55 -10.26 11.30 -3.71
C ILE A 55 -10.52 10.06 -2.84
N VAL A 56 -10.08 8.89 -3.31
CA VAL A 56 -10.02 7.65 -2.54
C VAL A 56 -8.56 7.24 -2.40
N ASP A 57 -7.98 7.39 -1.22
CA ASP A 57 -6.58 7.03 -0.98
C ASP A 57 -6.51 5.64 -0.33
N VAL A 58 -6.31 4.62 -1.16
CA VAL A 58 -6.15 3.22 -0.72
C VAL A 58 -4.84 3.03 0.05
N ALA A 59 -3.83 3.89 -0.20
CA ALA A 59 -2.54 3.86 0.49
C ALA A 59 -2.57 4.49 1.89
N VAL A 60 -3.74 4.94 2.37
CA VAL A 60 -3.90 5.64 3.66
C VAL A 60 -3.29 4.87 4.84
N ASP A 61 -3.40 3.54 4.87
CA ASP A 61 -2.82 2.68 5.91
C ASP A 61 -1.28 2.75 5.94
N GLN A 62 -0.66 3.16 4.84
CA GLN A 62 0.79 3.32 4.70
C GLN A 62 1.21 4.80 4.69
N GLY A 63 0.38 5.66 5.22
CA GLY A 63 0.62 7.10 5.33
C GLY A 63 0.01 7.95 4.24
N GLY A 64 -0.65 7.33 3.23
CA GLY A 64 -1.29 8.00 2.12
C GLY A 64 -0.34 8.48 1.02
N CYS A 65 -0.83 8.51 -0.22
CA CYS A 65 -0.09 9.04 -1.37
C CYS A 65 -0.60 10.41 -1.84
N VAL A 66 -1.61 10.95 -1.18
CA VAL A 66 -2.15 12.30 -1.38
C VAL A 66 -1.88 13.12 -0.11
N ALA A 67 -1.26 14.29 -0.26
CA ALA A 67 -0.80 15.11 0.87
C ALA A 67 -1.94 15.55 1.82
N THR A 68 -3.16 15.69 1.31
CA THR A 68 -4.34 16.14 2.05
C THR A 68 -5.17 15.02 2.65
N THR A 69 -4.83 13.75 2.35
CA THR A 69 -5.54 12.59 2.92
C THR A 69 -5.12 12.37 4.36
N ARG A 70 -6.08 12.02 5.19
CA ARG A 70 -5.89 11.54 6.56
C ARG A 70 -6.71 10.28 6.79
N PRO A 71 -6.31 9.39 7.71
CA PRO A 71 -7.14 8.26 8.11
C PRO A 71 -8.50 8.72 8.62
N THR A 72 -9.55 8.07 8.15
CA THR A 72 -10.94 8.27 8.56
C THR A 72 -11.53 6.98 9.08
N THR A 73 -12.72 7.05 9.69
CA THR A 73 -13.41 5.88 10.25
C THR A 73 -14.69 5.61 9.47
N LEU A 74 -15.32 4.46 9.73
CA LEU A 74 -16.62 4.13 9.13
C LEU A 74 -17.76 5.03 9.61
N LEU A 75 -17.62 5.64 10.78
CA LEU A 75 -18.63 6.56 11.32
C LEU A 75 -18.51 7.94 10.67
N GLU A 76 -17.30 8.35 10.35
CA GLU A 76 -16.97 9.60 9.64
C GLU A 76 -16.04 9.26 8.46
N PRO A 77 -16.59 8.70 7.36
CA PRO A 77 -15.76 8.10 6.31
C PRO A 77 -15.09 9.11 5.39
N VAL A 78 -15.59 10.33 5.35
CA VAL A 78 -15.13 11.38 4.45
C VAL A 78 -14.84 12.68 5.18
N HIS A 79 -13.96 13.48 4.59
CA HIS A 79 -13.83 14.90 4.92
C HIS A 79 -13.71 15.70 3.62
N THR A 80 -14.08 16.97 3.67
CA THR A 80 -13.99 17.86 2.52
C THR A 80 -12.89 18.90 2.77
N LEU A 81 -11.99 19.05 1.80
CA LEU A 81 -10.96 20.07 1.82
C LEU A 81 -10.80 20.64 0.40
N TYR A 82 -10.78 21.97 0.26
CA TYR A 82 -10.74 22.69 -1.03
C TYR A 82 -11.89 22.31 -1.99
N GLY A 83 -13.09 22.03 -1.44
CA GLY A 83 -14.22 21.57 -2.24
C GLY A 83 -14.13 20.12 -2.74
N VAL A 84 -13.04 19.40 -2.41
CA VAL A 84 -12.79 18.00 -2.81
C VAL A 84 -13.11 17.07 -1.66
N VAL A 85 -13.86 16.01 -1.93
CA VAL A 85 -14.24 14.98 -0.94
C VAL A 85 -13.13 13.94 -0.84
N HIS A 86 -12.64 13.70 0.36
CA HIS A 86 -11.58 12.72 0.64
C HIS A 86 -12.16 11.52 1.40
N TYR A 87 -11.95 10.34 0.87
CA TYR A 87 -12.24 9.06 1.51
C TYR A 87 -10.93 8.35 1.86
N GLY A 88 -10.67 8.19 3.15
CA GLY A 88 -9.44 7.58 3.68
C GLY A 88 -9.73 6.58 4.79
N VAL A 89 -10.79 5.77 4.66
CA VAL A 89 -11.12 4.76 5.67
C VAL A 89 -10.02 3.70 5.70
N ALA A 90 -9.40 3.56 6.87
CA ALA A 90 -8.37 2.55 7.09
C ALA A 90 -8.92 1.14 6.94
N ASN A 91 -8.08 0.22 6.45
CA ASN A 91 -8.46 -1.18 6.24
C ASN A 91 -9.73 -1.36 5.37
N MET A 92 -9.78 -0.69 4.23
CA MET A 92 -10.90 -0.81 3.27
C MET A 92 -11.32 -2.25 2.96
N PRO A 93 -10.42 -3.26 2.87
CA PRO A 93 -10.82 -4.66 2.68
C PRO A 93 -11.76 -5.21 3.74
N ALA A 94 -11.76 -4.65 4.94
CA ALA A 94 -12.69 -5.07 6.00
C ALA A 94 -14.16 -4.73 5.70
N LEU A 95 -14.43 -3.84 4.75
CA LEU A 95 -15.79 -3.51 4.29
C LEU A 95 -16.42 -4.61 3.44
N VAL A 96 -15.61 -5.48 2.85
CA VAL A 96 -16.02 -6.61 2.02
C VAL A 96 -15.37 -7.92 2.54
N PRO A 97 -15.61 -8.30 3.81
CA PRO A 97 -14.81 -9.28 4.52
C PRO A 97 -14.83 -10.65 3.85
N ARG A 98 -15.95 -11.07 3.28
CA ARG A 98 -16.03 -12.34 2.56
C ARG A 98 -15.09 -12.37 1.37
N THR A 99 -15.16 -11.38 0.49
CA THR A 99 -14.31 -11.29 -0.71
C THR A 99 -12.83 -11.18 -0.34
N SER A 100 -12.52 -10.31 0.61
CA SER A 100 -11.14 -10.07 1.06
C SER A 100 -10.52 -11.31 1.71
N THR A 101 -11.27 -12.03 2.54
CA THR A 101 -10.79 -13.24 3.20
C THR A 101 -10.48 -14.32 2.17
N PHE A 102 -11.39 -14.60 1.24
CA PHE A 102 -11.12 -15.61 0.19
C PHE A 102 -9.94 -15.22 -0.70
N ALA A 103 -9.85 -13.95 -1.11
CA ALA A 103 -8.74 -13.48 -1.92
C ALA A 103 -7.40 -13.65 -1.18
N LEU A 104 -7.33 -13.22 0.08
CA LEU A 104 -6.12 -13.30 0.89
C LEU A 104 -5.74 -14.76 1.19
N THR A 105 -6.69 -15.58 1.62
CA THR A 105 -6.39 -16.99 1.96
C THR A 105 -5.97 -17.78 0.74
N ASN A 106 -6.60 -17.61 -0.42
CA ASN A 106 -6.18 -18.27 -1.65
C ASN A 106 -4.76 -17.86 -2.07
N ALA A 107 -4.38 -16.61 -1.88
CA ALA A 107 -3.04 -16.14 -2.20
C ALA A 107 -1.97 -16.61 -1.20
N THR A 108 -2.32 -16.76 0.08
CA THR A 108 -1.35 -17.09 1.16
C THR A 108 -1.25 -18.57 1.45
N LEU A 109 -2.30 -19.36 1.18
CA LEU A 109 -2.35 -20.80 1.50
C LEU A 109 -1.15 -21.60 0.97
N PRO A 110 -0.67 -21.43 -0.28
CA PRO A 110 0.50 -22.15 -0.78
C PRO A 110 1.74 -21.96 0.10
N PHE A 111 1.97 -20.74 0.57
CA PHE A 111 3.11 -20.42 1.44
C PHE A 111 2.94 -21.02 2.85
N VAL A 112 1.72 -21.00 3.38
CA VAL A 112 1.41 -21.63 4.68
C VAL A 112 1.65 -23.14 4.64
N LEU A 113 1.21 -23.80 3.57
CA LEU A 113 1.43 -25.24 3.37
C LEU A 113 2.93 -25.57 3.21
N GLU A 114 3.68 -24.73 2.49
CA GLU A 114 5.12 -24.92 2.33
C GLU A 114 5.86 -24.76 3.67
N LEU A 115 5.52 -23.73 4.45
CA LEU A 115 6.08 -23.52 5.79
C LEU A 115 5.75 -24.69 6.73
N GLY A 116 4.52 -25.21 6.68
CA GLY A 116 4.09 -26.37 7.48
C GLY A 116 4.80 -27.66 7.09
N ALA A 117 5.01 -27.90 5.79
CA ALA A 117 5.63 -29.13 5.29
C ALA A 117 7.15 -29.16 5.49
N LYS A 118 7.83 -28.02 5.33
CA LYS A 118 9.31 -27.95 5.32
C LYS A 118 9.89 -27.39 6.62
N GLY A 119 9.08 -26.73 7.41
CA GLY A 119 9.52 -25.87 8.52
C GLY A 119 10.08 -24.53 8.02
N PRO A 120 10.09 -23.50 8.88
CA PRO A 120 10.40 -22.12 8.45
C PRO A 120 11.80 -21.97 7.85
N ALA A 121 12.82 -22.55 8.46
CA ALA A 121 14.20 -22.36 8.01
C ALA A 121 14.45 -22.93 6.61
N ARG A 122 13.95 -24.15 6.33
CA ARG A 122 14.11 -24.78 5.02
C ARG A 122 13.25 -24.09 3.96
N ALA A 123 11.98 -23.77 4.29
CA ALA A 123 11.09 -23.10 3.36
C ALA A 123 11.65 -21.74 2.90
N VAL A 124 12.18 -20.96 3.83
CA VAL A 124 12.79 -19.64 3.53
C VAL A 124 14.06 -19.79 2.68
N ARG A 125 14.87 -20.82 2.91
CA ARG A 125 16.07 -21.09 2.08
C ARG A 125 15.72 -21.49 0.64
N GLU A 126 14.66 -22.30 0.48
CA GLU A 126 14.28 -22.88 -0.81
C GLU A 126 13.35 -21.96 -1.62
N ASN A 127 12.63 -21.04 -0.98
CA ASN A 127 11.67 -20.15 -1.63
C ASN A 127 12.06 -18.68 -1.47
N PRO A 128 12.57 -18.04 -2.56
CA PRO A 128 12.94 -16.61 -2.52
C PRO A 128 11.79 -15.66 -2.20
N ALA A 129 10.54 -16.04 -2.49
CA ALA A 129 9.37 -15.22 -2.14
C ALA A 129 9.15 -15.21 -0.64
N LEU A 130 9.28 -16.37 0.03
CA LEU A 130 9.24 -16.45 1.49
C LEU A 130 10.42 -15.70 2.13
N ALA A 131 11.62 -15.81 1.57
CA ALA A 131 12.80 -15.08 2.07
C ALA A 131 12.57 -13.57 2.07
N LYS A 132 11.99 -13.01 1.01
CA LYS A 132 11.64 -11.58 0.92
C LYS A 132 10.56 -11.15 1.91
N GLY A 133 9.73 -12.06 2.38
CA GLY A 133 8.68 -11.80 3.36
C GLY A 133 9.16 -11.84 4.81
N VAL A 134 10.41 -12.23 5.09
CA VAL A 134 10.92 -12.30 6.46
C VAL A 134 11.29 -10.92 6.97
N ASN A 135 10.59 -10.46 7.99
CA ASN A 135 10.87 -9.18 8.65
C ASN A 135 11.83 -9.33 9.83
N VAL A 136 11.63 -10.37 10.63
CA VAL A 136 12.43 -10.66 11.83
C VAL A 136 12.78 -12.14 11.85
N TRP A 137 14.02 -12.47 12.18
CA TRP A 137 14.48 -13.84 12.36
C TRP A 137 15.36 -13.96 13.58
N GLY A 138 15.02 -14.88 14.49
CA GLY A 138 15.79 -15.08 15.72
C GLY A 138 15.97 -13.81 16.56
N GLY A 139 14.96 -12.94 16.59
CA GLY A 139 15.00 -11.67 17.32
C GLY A 139 15.78 -10.55 16.61
N LYS A 140 16.27 -10.78 15.38
CA LYS A 140 17.00 -9.78 14.60
C LYS A 140 16.15 -9.28 13.44
N ILE A 141 16.13 -7.96 13.20
CA ILE A 141 15.45 -7.36 12.05
C ILE A 141 16.29 -7.65 10.80
N VAL A 142 15.68 -8.31 9.81
CA VAL A 142 16.34 -8.71 8.57
C VAL A 142 15.83 -7.95 7.35
N HIS A 143 14.64 -7.32 7.44
CA HIS A 143 14.06 -6.56 6.34
C HIS A 143 14.51 -5.09 6.40
N PRO A 144 15.12 -4.54 5.31
CA PRO A 144 15.67 -3.18 5.31
C PRO A 144 14.63 -2.10 5.63
N GLY A 145 13.44 -2.16 5.01
CA GLY A 145 12.40 -1.16 5.24
C GLY A 145 11.84 -1.18 6.67
N VAL A 146 11.80 -2.34 7.32
CA VAL A 146 11.42 -2.43 8.74
C VAL A 146 12.52 -1.82 9.62
N ALA A 147 13.78 -2.12 9.35
CA ALA A 147 14.91 -1.58 10.08
C ALA A 147 14.95 -0.04 9.99
N GLU A 148 14.75 0.51 8.79
CA GLU A 148 14.67 1.95 8.57
C GLU A 148 13.53 2.61 9.37
N SER A 149 12.36 1.97 9.44
CA SER A 149 11.20 2.51 10.17
C SER A 149 11.41 2.64 11.68
N VAL A 150 12.35 1.88 12.24
CA VAL A 150 12.71 1.90 13.68
C VAL A 150 14.11 2.45 13.94
N ASN A 151 14.75 3.05 12.92
CA ASN A 151 16.10 3.60 12.97
C ASN A 151 17.18 2.56 13.39
N GLU A 152 17.03 1.32 12.94
CA GLU A 152 18.00 0.25 13.18
C GLU A 152 18.69 -0.19 11.88
N ARG A 153 19.74 -1.02 12.01
CA ARG A 153 20.44 -1.62 10.87
C ARG A 153 19.94 -3.06 10.67
N PRO A 154 19.54 -3.44 9.44
CA PRO A 154 19.11 -4.80 9.17
C PRO A 154 20.31 -5.75 9.21
N VAL A 155 20.07 -6.96 9.70
CA VAL A 155 21.03 -8.06 9.62
C VAL A 155 20.70 -8.89 8.37
N PRO A 156 21.66 -9.20 7.49
CA PRO A 156 21.41 -10.07 6.34
C PRO A 156 20.79 -11.41 6.77
N LEU A 157 19.69 -11.80 6.13
CA LEU A 157 18.93 -13.01 6.49
C LEU A 157 19.80 -14.26 6.43
N GLU A 158 20.72 -14.35 5.46
CA GLU A 158 21.64 -15.47 5.27
C GLU A 158 22.53 -15.70 6.49
N LYS A 159 22.90 -14.64 7.20
CA LYS A 159 23.68 -14.73 8.45
C LYS A 159 22.87 -15.23 9.65
N CYS A 160 21.55 -15.22 9.53
CA CYS A 160 20.64 -15.64 10.59
C CYS A 160 20.13 -17.08 10.40
N LEU A 161 20.18 -17.59 9.17
CA LEU A 161 19.69 -18.93 8.85
C LEU A 161 20.67 -20.05 9.21
N GLY A 162 21.90 -19.76 9.50
CA GLY A 162 22.95 -20.74 9.87
C GLY A 162 23.42 -21.59 8.68
#